data_b993c921c29883e0073e12fb2d90ae56
#
_entry.id   b993c921c29883e0073e12fb2d90ae56
#
_cell.length_a   1.000
_cell.length_b   1.000
_cell.length_c   1.000
_cell.angle_alpha   90.00
_cell.angle_beta   90.00
_cell.angle_gamma   90.00
#
_symmetry.space_group_name_H-M   'P 1'
#
loop_
_entity.id
_entity.type
_entity.pdbx_description
1 polymer ?
#
loop_
_entity_poly.entity_id
_entity_poly.type
_entity_poly.pdbx_seq_one_letter_code
_entity_poly.pdbx_strand_id
1 'polypeptide(L)'
;MNKKLLATSALALLVSMGANAQRFTDKLDRGLIAVQTTNGVYCSWRIQADEYYDVKYNLYRNGTLVNSEPLDVSNFTDKSGSSSNTYTVKAVVNGVEQAASKEAT
;
A
#
# COMPACT_ATOMS: atom_id res chain seq x y z
N MET A 1 -38.47 0.28 27.20
CA MET A 1 -37.62 1.39 26.85
C MET A 1 -36.24 0.96 26.56
N ASN A 2 -35.59 0.42 27.54
CA ASN A 2 -34.19 0.04 27.35
C ASN A 2 -34.00 -1.02 26.31
N LYS A 3 -34.99 -1.82 26.09
CA LYS A 3 -34.86 -2.87 25.09
C LYS A 3 -34.67 -2.33 23.69
N LYS A 4 -35.35 -1.25 23.42
CA LYS A 4 -35.20 -0.65 22.10
C LYS A 4 -33.80 -0.14 21.86
N LEU A 5 -33.22 0.47 22.86
CA LEU A 5 -31.86 0.98 22.72
C LEU A 5 -30.88 -0.12 22.47
N LEU A 6 -31.04 -1.23 23.17
CA LEU A 6 -30.16 -2.35 23.00
C LEU A 6 -30.22 -2.93 21.59
N ALA A 7 -31.44 -3.04 21.09
CA ALA A 7 -31.61 -3.57 19.74
C ALA A 7 -30.96 -2.68 18.71
N THR A 8 -31.07 -1.39 18.88
CA THR A 8 -30.46 -0.44 17.95
C THR A 8 -28.96 -0.55 17.96
N SER A 9 -28.41 -0.68 19.14
CA SER A 9 -26.94 -0.80 19.25
C SER A 9 -26.43 -2.05 18.56
N ALA A 10 -27.13 -3.15 18.74
CA ALA A 10 -26.71 -4.39 18.11
C ALA A 10 -26.74 -4.27 16.60
N LEU A 11 -27.73 -3.63 16.07
CA LEU A 11 -27.85 -3.45 14.64
C LEU A 11 -26.71 -2.63 14.09
N ALA A 12 -26.37 -1.57 14.76
CA ALA A 12 -25.28 -0.71 14.33
C ALA A 12 -23.96 -1.48 14.27
N LEU A 13 -23.77 -2.35 15.24
CA LEU A 13 -22.54 -3.13 15.28
C LEU A 13 -22.43 -4.09 14.09
N LEU A 14 -23.52 -4.72 13.72
CA LEU A 14 -23.54 -5.62 12.59
C LEU A 14 -23.20 -4.89 11.29
N VAL A 15 -23.73 -3.71 11.13
CA VAL A 15 -23.46 -2.92 9.93
C VAL A 15 -21.97 -2.60 9.84
N SER A 16 -21.36 -2.25 10.95
CA SER A 16 -19.93 -1.97 10.96
C SER A 16 -19.12 -3.16 10.53
N MET A 17 -19.46 -4.33 11.00
CA MET A 17 -18.72 -5.52 10.63
C MET A 17 -18.86 -5.83 9.16
N GLY A 18 -20.03 -5.66 8.61
CA GLY A 18 -20.23 -5.88 7.19
C GLY A 18 -19.42 -4.92 6.34
N ALA A 19 -19.36 -3.67 6.74
CA ALA A 19 -18.57 -2.68 6.02
C ALA A 19 -17.10 -3.02 6.06
N ASN A 20 -16.61 -3.50 7.18
CA ASN A 20 -15.21 -3.88 7.29
C ASN A 20 -14.86 -5.04 6.38
N ALA A 21 -15.70 -6.02 6.30
CA ALA A 21 -15.46 -7.17 5.44
C ALA A 21 -15.39 -6.74 3.99
N GLN A 22 -16.31 -5.88 3.57
CA GLN A 22 -16.33 -5.39 2.21
C GLN A 22 -15.09 -4.58 1.89
N ARG A 23 -14.70 -3.73 2.80
CA ARG A 23 -13.52 -2.92 2.60
C ARG A 23 -12.27 -3.78 2.46
N PHE A 24 -12.22 -4.88 3.17
CA PHE A 24 -11.08 -5.77 3.07
C PHE A 24 -10.95 -6.36 1.66
N THR A 25 -12.05 -6.76 1.07
CA THR A 25 -12.01 -7.33 -0.26
C THR A 25 -11.70 -6.29 -1.32
N ASP A 26 -12.06 -5.04 -1.09
CA ASP A 26 -11.82 -3.99 -2.06
C ASP A 26 -10.37 -3.53 -2.06
N LYS A 27 -9.66 -3.77 -0.98
CA LYS A 27 -8.30 -3.28 -0.86
C LYS A 27 -7.30 -4.33 -1.23
N LEU A 28 -7.17 -4.52 -2.53
CA LEU A 28 -6.07 -5.32 -3.02
C LEU A 28 -4.80 -4.54 -2.77
N ASP A 29 -3.86 -5.18 -2.14
CA ASP A 29 -2.59 -4.54 -1.89
C ASP A 29 -1.88 -4.27 -3.20
N ARG A 30 -0.89 -3.39 -3.14
CA ARG A 30 -0.10 -2.98 -4.29
C ARG A 30 0.68 -4.14 -4.92
N GLY A 31 0.81 -5.25 -4.23
CA GLY A 31 1.53 -6.40 -4.75
C GLY A 31 3.03 -6.16 -4.84
N LEU A 32 3.55 -5.39 -3.92
CA LEU A 32 4.97 -5.10 -3.90
C LEU A 32 5.77 -6.38 -3.63
N ILE A 33 6.76 -6.61 -4.47
CA ILE A 33 7.73 -7.68 -4.26
C ILE A 33 9.12 -7.08 -4.22
N ALA A 34 10.02 -7.76 -3.52
CA ALA A 34 11.41 -7.34 -3.40
C ALA A 34 12.28 -8.57 -3.59
N VAL A 35 13.11 -8.56 -4.61
CA VAL A 35 13.93 -9.71 -4.98
C VAL A 35 15.39 -9.32 -5.02
N GLN A 36 16.21 -10.03 -4.25
CA GLN A 36 17.64 -9.80 -4.26
C GLN A 36 18.23 -10.24 -5.59
N THR A 37 18.99 -9.36 -6.20
CA THR A 37 19.68 -9.63 -7.45
C THR A 37 21.15 -9.27 -7.31
N THR A 38 21.93 -9.52 -8.34
CA THR A 38 23.34 -9.13 -8.33
C THR A 38 23.52 -7.62 -8.35
N ASN A 39 22.50 -6.89 -8.77
CA ASN A 39 22.56 -5.42 -8.85
C ASN A 39 21.95 -4.73 -7.66
N GLY A 40 21.44 -5.47 -6.69
CA GLY A 40 20.74 -4.91 -5.53
C GLY A 40 19.39 -5.59 -5.35
N VAL A 41 18.44 -4.88 -4.81
CA VAL A 41 17.09 -5.43 -4.59
C VAL A 41 16.16 -4.85 -5.64
N TYR A 42 15.61 -5.71 -6.46
CA TYR A 42 14.64 -5.34 -7.47
C TYR A 42 13.26 -5.31 -6.84
N CYS A 43 12.59 -4.18 -6.92
CA CYS A 43 11.25 -4.01 -6.38
C CYS A 43 10.28 -3.75 -7.52
N SER A 44 9.11 -4.33 -7.43
CA SER A 44 8.06 -4.18 -8.44
C SER A 44 6.71 -4.19 -7.76
N TRP A 45 5.77 -3.42 -8.28
CA TRP A 45 4.44 -3.33 -7.70
C TRP A 45 3.43 -3.10 -8.81
N ARG A 46 2.14 -3.16 -8.45
CA ARG A 46 1.07 -3.03 -9.43
C ARG A 46 0.55 -1.61 -9.50
N ILE A 47 0.21 -1.18 -10.70
CA ILE A 47 -0.53 0.05 -10.92
C ILE A 47 -2.00 -0.30 -10.78
N GLN A 48 -2.71 0.41 -9.90
CA GLN A 48 -4.11 0.12 -9.67
C GLN A 48 -4.98 0.80 -10.72
N ALA A 49 -6.18 0.28 -10.92
CA ALA A 49 -7.02 0.69 -12.04
C ALA A 49 -7.38 2.18 -12.05
N ASP A 50 -7.42 2.80 -10.89
CA ASP A 50 -7.77 4.21 -10.78
C ASP A 50 -6.56 5.13 -10.81
N GLU A 51 -5.39 4.60 -11.16
CA GLU A 51 -4.13 5.35 -11.12
C GLU A 51 -3.48 5.43 -12.50
N TYR A 52 -4.21 5.81 -13.49
CA TYR A 52 -3.62 5.82 -14.83
C TYR A 52 -3.23 7.22 -15.32
N TYR A 53 -3.48 8.25 -14.54
CA TYR A 53 -3.05 9.60 -14.90
C TYR A 53 -2.17 10.18 -13.80
N ASP A 54 -1.04 10.71 -14.20
CA ASP A 54 -0.20 11.52 -13.31
C ASP A 54 0.09 10.90 -11.96
N VAL A 55 0.11 9.58 -11.88
CA VAL A 55 0.49 8.92 -10.65
C VAL A 55 1.97 8.64 -10.70
N LYS A 56 2.64 8.91 -9.60
CA LYS A 56 4.05 8.60 -9.40
C LYS A 56 4.18 7.71 -8.20
N TYR A 57 5.39 7.25 -7.90
CA TYR A 57 5.60 6.34 -6.79
C TYR A 57 6.87 6.70 -6.05
N ASN A 58 6.83 6.50 -4.74
CA ASN A 58 8.01 6.60 -3.89
C ASN A 58 8.26 5.27 -3.23
N LEU A 59 9.47 4.77 -3.35
CA LEU A 59 9.88 3.50 -2.75
C LEU A 59 10.68 3.79 -1.49
N TYR A 60 10.36 3.06 -0.43
CA TYR A 60 11.01 3.23 0.86
C TYR A 60 11.70 1.93 1.28
N ARG A 61 12.91 2.04 1.77
CA ARG A 61 13.66 0.96 2.37
C ARG A 61 13.78 1.24 3.85
N ASN A 62 13.22 0.34 4.66
CA ASN A 62 13.21 0.51 6.12
C ASN A 62 12.69 1.89 6.55
N GLY A 63 11.72 2.40 5.82
CA GLY A 63 11.13 3.70 6.12
C GLY A 63 11.84 4.90 5.55
N THR A 64 12.92 4.70 4.80
CA THR A 64 13.69 5.80 4.22
C THR A 64 13.49 5.82 2.71
N LEU A 65 13.21 6.99 2.16
CA LEU A 65 13.00 7.16 0.73
C LEU A 65 14.26 6.78 -0.05
N VAL A 66 14.09 5.96 -1.08
CA VAL A 66 15.19 5.43 -1.87
C VAL A 66 15.39 6.19 -3.17
N ASN A 67 14.31 6.57 -3.84
CA ASN A 67 14.39 7.25 -5.12
C ASN A 67 14.57 8.76 -4.91
N SER A 68 15.36 9.38 -5.76
CA SER A 68 15.63 10.82 -5.63
C SER A 68 14.47 11.67 -6.14
N GLU A 69 13.67 11.14 -7.06
CA GLU A 69 12.51 11.82 -7.59
C GLU A 69 11.37 10.81 -7.69
N PRO A 70 10.13 11.25 -7.62
CA PRO A 70 9.01 10.33 -7.77
C PRO A 70 9.10 9.54 -9.08
N LEU A 71 8.84 8.25 -8.99
CA LEU A 71 8.98 7.34 -10.12
C LEU A 71 7.69 7.30 -10.94
N ASP A 72 7.83 7.33 -12.25
CA ASP A 72 6.67 7.20 -13.14
C ASP A 72 6.55 5.78 -13.70
N VAL A 73 7.29 4.85 -13.12
CA VAL A 73 7.22 3.43 -13.47
C VAL A 73 6.93 2.63 -12.20
N SER A 74 6.55 1.38 -12.37
CA SER A 74 6.14 0.55 -11.25
C SER A 74 7.22 -0.44 -10.80
N ASN A 75 8.47 -0.05 -10.98
CA ASN A 75 9.59 -0.88 -10.55
C ASN A 75 10.81 -0.01 -10.29
N PHE A 76 11.74 -0.55 -9.52
CA PHE A 76 12.96 0.17 -9.20
C PHE A 76 13.95 -0.82 -8.60
N THR A 77 15.23 -0.68 -8.95
CA THR A 77 16.29 -1.49 -8.36
C THR A 77 17.04 -0.64 -7.35
N ASP A 78 16.98 -1.06 -6.09
CA ASP A 78 17.69 -0.39 -5.02
C ASP A 78 19.09 -0.98 -4.91
N LYS A 79 20.06 -0.30 -5.47
CA LYS A 79 21.43 -0.80 -5.53
C LYS A 79 22.07 -0.92 -4.16
N SER A 80 21.57 -0.18 -3.19
CA SER A 80 22.11 -0.22 -1.83
C SER A 80 21.33 -1.19 -0.93
N GLY A 81 20.35 -1.89 -1.48
CA GLY A 81 19.52 -2.77 -0.71
C GLY A 81 20.12 -4.16 -0.51
N SER A 82 19.56 -4.88 0.42
CA SER A 82 19.94 -6.25 0.70
C SER A 82 18.70 -7.05 1.09
N SER A 83 18.85 -8.36 1.18
CA SER A 83 17.74 -9.23 1.51
C SER A 83 17.21 -9.02 2.93
N SER A 84 17.94 -8.30 3.75
CA SER A 84 17.50 -8.02 5.12
C SER A 84 16.66 -6.75 5.22
N ASN A 85 16.50 -6.04 4.14
CA ASN A 85 15.73 -4.79 4.15
C ASN A 85 14.24 -5.05 3.94
N THR A 86 13.43 -4.13 4.44
CA THR A 86 11.98 -4.15 4.29
C THR A 86 11.58 -2.98 3.42
N TYR A 87 10.72 -3.24 2.44
CA TYR A 87 10.32 -2.24 1.47
C TYR A 87 8.84 -1.92 1.55
N THR A 88 8.50 -0.67 1.30
CA THR A 88 7.13 -0.23 1.10
C THR A 88 7.12 0.74 -0.07
N VAL A 89 5.97 0.89 -0.71
CA VAL A 89 5.81 1.84 -1.80
C VAL A 89 4.57 2.69 -1.52
N LYS A 90 4.66 3.97 -1.86
CA LYS A 90 3.54 4.89 -1.73
C LYS A 90 3.28 5.53 -3.09
N ALA A 91 2.02 5.52 -3.50
CA ALA A 91 1.64 6.25 -4.70
C ALA A 91 1.60 7.74 -4.40
N VAL A 92 1.94 8.55 -5.39
CA VAL A 92 1.87 10.00 -5.29
C VAL A 92 0.87 10.47 -6.33
N VAL A 93 -0.27 10.96 -5.87
CA VAL A 93 -1.35 11.39 -6.75
C VAL A 93 -1.46 12.91 -6.65
N ASN A 94 -1.27 13.59 -7.76
CA ASN A 94 -1.29 15.06 -7.80
C ASN A 94 -0.36 15.67 -6.77
N GLY A 95 0.81 15.06 -6.60
CA GLY A 95 1.81 15.57 -5.66
C GLY A 95 1.59 15.19 -4.22
N VAL A 96 0.56 14.40 -3.92
CA VAL A 96 0.23 14.02 -2.54
C VAL A 96 0.49 12.52 -2.35
N GLU A 97 1.35 12.20 -1.40
CA GLU A 97 1.66 10.81 -1.08
C GLU A 97 0.47 10.11 -0.44
N GLN A 98 0.19 8.91 -0.89
CA GLN A 98 -0.89 8.09 -0.37
C GLN A 98 -0.37 7.12 0.70
N ALA A 99 -1.26 6.31 1.25
CA ALA A 99 -0.88 5.34 2.27
C ALA A 99 0.13 4.34 1.73
N ALA A 100 0.97 3.82 2.61
CA ALA A 100 1.98 2.85 2.22
C ALA A 100 1.36 1.50 1.91
N SER A 101 2.02 0.77 1.02
CA SER A 101 1.69 -0.62 0.74
C SER A 101 2.06 -1.49 1.94
N LYS A 102 1.72 -2.77 1.87
CA LYS A 102 2.26 -3.75 2.80
C LYS A 102 3.75 -3.90 2.55
N GLU A 103 4.44 -4.35 3.59
CA GLU A 103 5.87 -4.53 3.50
C GLU A 103 6.25 -5.73 2.65
N ALA A 104 7.38 -5.63 1.98
CA ALA A 104 7.98 -6.73 1.23
C ALA A 104 9.42 -6.91 1.69
N THR A 105 9.84 -8.16 1.79
CA THR A 105 11.21 -8.49 2.20
C THR A 105 11.83 -9.56 1.32
#